data_ed9604cfda98bc9a4e7d0dcfaf550142
#
_entry.id   ed9604cfda98bc9a4e7d0dcfaf550142
#
_cell.length_a   1.000
_cell.length_b   1.000
_cell.length_c   1.000
_cell.angle_alpha   90.00
_cell.angle_beta   90.00
_cell.angle_gamma   90.00
#
_symmetry.space_group_name_H-M   'P 1'
#
loop_
_entity.id
_entity.type
_entity.pdbx_description
1 polymer ?
#
loop_
_entity_poly.entity_id
_entity_poly.type
_entity_poly.pdbx_seq_one_letter_code
_entity_poly.pdbx_strand_id
1 'polypeptide(L)'
;MRTDPRIVIIGAGPTGLGAGYRLNELGYDDWVLLEANDYVGGLATSFTDENDFTWDIGGHVMFSHYDYYDKLVARLMGDEYTTLHREAWVWMEDRFIPYPFQNNIGGLEPQTVFECLTGAISARYEASGAPPANFREWVLATMGQGIADHFMIPYNFKVWATPGDRMSFNWIGERVSVVDVEDLLRNVLFDKPETQWGPNSTFKYPLRGGTGFLYDGMRQFVEHKLELECPVASVDPVAKVVTTRDGRSWPYDVLLSTMPLNKLIASTESVPAAVSSAVNTLEWSGSHIVGIGVDRPVDSEKNWIYFPEPDVPFYRVTYLSNYSPHLTAHPEQFSLLTETSHSTYKEEDPELIVERVIDGLVSTGLMLEDDRERIATRWRCSPDMSYPVPTVGRDEALGTVQPWLRTQDIWSRGRFGAWLYEIGNMDHSCMQGVEWVNHVLNGEPETVWIPRGEGEAGAGIR
;
A
#
# COMPACT_ATOMS: atom_id res chain seq x y z
N MET A 1 33.72 9.86 2.27
CA MET A 1 32.87 9.76 3.49
C MET A 1 33.75 9.42 4.69
N ARG A 2 33.35 9.82 5.90
CA ARG A 2 33.94 9.29 7.13
C ARG A 2 33.82 7.76 7.13
N THR A 3 34.77 7.04 7.75
CA THR A 3 34.68 5.60 7.92
C THR A 3 33.50 5.19 8.81
N ASP A 4 33.06 6.09 9.70
CA ASP A 4 31.92 5.91 10.62
C ASP A 4 31.04 7.18 10.58
N PRO A 5 30.10 7.29 9.61
CA PRO A 5 29.26 8.47 9.48
C PRO A 5 28.18 8.50 10.57
N ARG A 6 27.89 9.68 11.14
CA ARG A 6 26.71 9.87 11.98
C ARG A 6 25.45 9.79 11.14
N ILE A 7 24.56 8.87 11.48
CA ILE A 7 23.33 8.59 10.74
C ILE A 7 22.12 9.14 11.49
N VAL A 8 21.29 9.92 10.79
CA VAL A 8 19.94 10.27 11.25
C VAL A 8 18.93 9.56 10.35
N ILE A 9 17.95 8.91 10.95
CA ILE A 9 16.83 8.28 10.25
C ILE A 9 15.55 9.02 10.64
N ILE A 10 14.74 9.44 9.67
CA ILE A 10 13.45 10.10 9.88
C ILE A 10 12.33 9.14 9.49
N GLY A 11 11.46 8.82 10.46
CA GLY A 11 10.28 7.97 10.34
C GLY A 11 10.54 6.52 10.74
N ALA A 12 9.76 6.02 11.69
CA ALA A 12 9.80 4.65 12.21
C ALA A 12 8.73 3.75 11.59
N GLY A 13 8.41 3.94 10.31
CA GLY A 13 7.69 2.97 9.49
C GLY A 13 8.57 1.77 9.10
N PRO A 14 8.09 0.83 8.29
CA PRO A 14 8.83 -0.39 7.92
C PRO A 14 10.26 -0.12 7.43
N THR A 15 10.48 0.95 6.66
CA THR A 15 11.79 1.31 6.12
C THR A 15 12.76 1.80 7.19
N GLY A 16 12.32 2.72 8.06
CA GLY A 16 13.17 3.24 9.14
C GLY A 16 13.49 2.18 10.19
N LEU A 17 12.49 1.35 10.54
CA LEU A 17 12.69 0.21 11.42
C LEU A 17 13.63 -0.84 10.80
N GLY A 18 13.49 -1.13 9.50
CA GLY A 18 14.40 -2.03 8.77
C GLY A 18 15.85 -1.53 8.80
N ALA A 19 16.05 -0.21 8.59
CA ALA A 19 17.37 0.40 8.68
C ALA A 19 17.94 0.34 10.11
N GLY A 20 17.14 0.74 11.12
CA GLY A 20 17.55 0.69 12.52
C GLY A 20 17.86 -0.72 13.00
N TYR A 21 17.03 -1.71 12.62
CA TYR A 21 17.28 -3.11 12.92
C TYR A 21 18.60 -3.58 12.32
N ARG A 22 18.89 -3.23 11.06
CA ARG A 22 20.13 -3.61 10.38
C ARG A 22 21.35 -2.95 11.01
N LEU A 23 21.28 -1.68 11.39
CA LEU A 23 22.34 -0.98 12.13
C LEU A 23 22.64 -1.68 13.46
N ASN A 24 21.59 -2.07 14.20
CA ASN A 24 21.72 -2.81 15.45
C ASN A 24 22.37 -4.20 15.23
N GLU A 25 21.99 -4.95 14.17
CA GLU A 25 22.63 -6.23 13.81
C GLU A 25 24.14 -6.08 13.55
N LEU A 26 24.53 -4.98 12.90
CA LEU A 26 25.94 -4.68 12.60
C LEU A 26 26.72 -4.12 13.79
N GLY A 27 26.04 -3.86 14.92
CA GLY A 27 26.65 -3.23 16.09
C GLY A 27 27.10 -1.79 15.83
N TYR A 28 26.43 -1.10 14.90
CA TYR A 28 26.71 0.30 14.58
C TYR A 28 26.06 1.22 15.61
N ASP A 29 26.77 2.23 16.12
CA ASP A 29 26.36 2.96 17.33
C ASP A 29 26.03 4.45 17.08
N ASP A 30 26.63 5.09 16.04
CA ASP A 30 26.44 6.54 15.78
C ASP A 30 25.22 6.82 14.91
N TRP A 31 24.02 6.52 15.44
CA TRP A 31 22.76 6.78 14.76
C TRP A 31 21.61 7.10 15.70
N VAL A 32 20.54 7.69 15.16
CA VAL A 32 19.27 7.96 15.83
C VAL A 32 18.11 7.79 14.86
N LEU A 33 16.95 7.35 15.35
CA LEU A 33 15.69 7.20 14.64
C LEU A 33 14.65 8.14 15.24
N LEU A 34 14.16 9.10 14.43
CA LEU A 34 13.18 10.11 14.83
C LEU A 34 11.81 9.73 14.27
N GLU A 35 10.80 9.61 15.12
CA GLU A 35 9.40 9.35 14.75
C GLU A 35 8.49 10.48 15.24
N ALA A 36 7.58 10.91 14.38
CA ALA A 36 6.68 12.02 14.68
C ALA A 36 5.54 11.63 15.64
N ASN A 37 5.12 10.36 15.61
CA ASN A 37 4.05 9.82 16.43
C ASN A 37 4.59 9.24 17.74
N ASP A 38 3.70 8.83 18.62
CA ASP A 38 3.96 8.09 19.85
C ASP A 38 4.05 6.56 19.66
N TYR A 39 3.91 6.10 18.39
CA TYR A 39 3.95 4.70 17.97
C TYR A 39 4.88 4.50 16.77
N VAL A 40 5.23 3.25 16.50
CA VAL A 40 6.02 2.82 15.34
C VAL A 40 5.15 2.10 14.29
N GLY A 41 5.73 1.73 13.15
CA GLY A 41 5.06 0.97 12.08
C GLY A 41 4.46 1.84 10.97
N GLY A 42 4.25 3.14 11.20
CA GLY A 42 3.68 4.06 10.19
C GLY A 42 2.31 3.54 9.69
N LEU A 43 2.13 3.42 8.37
CA LEU A 43 0.89 2.88 7.78
C LEU A 43 0.69 1.37 7.99
N ALA A 44 1.69 0.64 8.47
CA ALA A 44 1.59 -0.79 8.76
C ALA A 44 1.32 -1.09 10.24
N THR A 45 1.02 -0.05 11.04
CA THR A 45 0.61 -0.20 12.43
C THR A 45 -0.84 -0.65 12.56
N SER A 46 -1.22 -1.08 13.75
CA SER A 46 -2.59 -1.47 14.11
C SER A 46 -2.99 -0.82 15.41
N PHE A 47 -4.28 -0.66 15.62
CA PHE A 47 -4.85 -0.06 16.83
C PHE A 47 -5.91 -0.98 17.43
N THR A 48 -5.92 -1.11 18.74
CA THR A 48 -7.02 -1.72 19.46
C THR A 48 -7.91 -0.62 20.02
N ASP A 49 -9.21 -0.68 19.74
CA ASP A 49 -10.15 0.32 20.20
C ASP A 49 -10.65 0.02 21.63
N GLU A 50 -11.50 0.91 22.16
CA GLU A 50 -12.05 0.82 23.52
C GLU A 50 -12.99 -0.38 23.75
N ASN A 51 -13.39 -1.05 22.65
CA ASN A 51 -14.24 -2.26 22.67
C ASN A 51 -13.43 -3.54 22.36
N ASP A 52 -12.09 -3.48 22.48
CA ASP A 52 -11.15 -4.58 22.26
C ASP A 52 -11.17 -5.16 20.83
N PHE A 53 -11.57 -4.38 19.82
CA PHE A 53 -11.39 -4.74 18.43
C PHE A 53 -10.04 -4.20 17.92
N THR A 54 -9.31 -5.02 17.18
CA THR A 54 -8.04 -4.63 16.56
C THR A 54 -8.25 -4.27 15.08
N TRP A 55 -7.68 -3.12 14.67
CA TRP A 55 -7.85 -2.53 13.35
C TRP A 55 -6.50 -2.22 12.71
N ASP A 56 -6.31 -2.64 11.47
CA ASP A 56 -5.20 -2.22 10.61
C ASP A 56 -5.53 -0.92 9.88
N ILE A 57 -4.51 -0.20 9.45
CA ILE A 57 -4.71 0.96 8.54
C ILE A 57 -4.84 0.45 7.10
N GLY A 58 -5.99 -0.15 6.79
CA GLY A 58 -6.28 -0.85 5.53
C GLY A 58 -5.95 -2.34 5.59
N GLY A 59 -6.49 -3.11 4.65
CA GLY A 59 -6.30 -4.57 4.62
C GLY A 59 -4.86 -4.94 4.24
N HIS A 60 -4.07 -5.34 5.20
CA HIS A 60 -2.71 -5.82 5.01
C HIS A 60 -2.65 -7.36 5.07
N VAL A 61 -1.80 -7.94 4.26
CA VAL A 61 -1.45 -9.36 4.27
C VAL A 61 0.06 -9.51 4.17
N MET A 62 0.62 -10.51 4.84
CA MET A 62 2.07 -10.73 4.85
C MET A 62 2.43 -11.86 3.88
N PHE A 63 3.14 -11.49 2.86
CA PHE A 63 3.90 -12.34 1.96
C PHE A 63 5.25 -11.66 1.66
N SER A 64 6.22 -12.37 1.15
CA SER A 64 7.56 -11.81 1.02
C SER A 64 8.25 -12.28 -0.25
N HIS A 65 9.14 -11.43 -0.77
CA HIS A 65 10.04 -11.71 -1.87
C HIS A 65 11.49 -11.89 -1.40
N TYR A 66 11.75 -11.85 -0.06
CA TYR A 66 13.10 -11.73 0.49
C TYR A 66 13.34 -12.67 1.65
N ASP A 67 14.32 -13.56 1.52
CA ASP A 67 14.77 -14.47 2.58
C ASP A 67 15.16 -13.74 3.88
N TYR A 68 15.71 -12.53 3.77
CA TYR A 68 16.07 -11.73 4.94
C TYR A 68 14.83 -11.31 5.73
N TYR A 69 13.81 -10.80 5.02
CA TYR A 69 12.54 -10.40 5.64
C TYR A 69 11.82 -11.60 6.24
N ASP A 70 11.81 -12.74 5.57
CA ASP A 70 11.22 -13.98 6.09
C ASP A 70 11.87 -14.44 7.40
N LYS A 71 13.20 -14.35 7.50
CA LYS A 71 13.93 -14.66 8.74
C LYS A 71 13.62 -13.67 9.85
N LEU A 72 13.48 -12.39 9.53
CA LEU A 72 13.08 -11.35 10.47
C LEU A 72 11.67 -11.62 11.00
N VAL A 73 10.69 -11.86 10.11
CA VAL A 73 9.31 -12.20 10.48
C VAL A 73 9.27 -13.45 11.36
N ALA A 74 9.97 -14.52 10.97
CA ALA A 74 10.04 -15.75 11.77
C ALA A 74 10.64 -15.52 13.16
N ARG A 75 11.67 -14.68 13.27
CA ARG A 75 12.30 -14.32 14.54
C ARG A 75 11.34 -13.56 15.47
N LEU A 76 10.53 -12.65 14.91
CA LEU A 76 9.65 -11.78 15.67
C LEU A 76 8.33 -12.45 16.04
N MET A 77 7.80 -13.28 15.16
CA MET A 77 6.48 -13.88 15.33
C MET A 77 6.53 -15.31 15.88
N GLY A 78 7.64 -16.03 15.72
CA GLY A 78 7.68 -17.46 16.08
C GLY A 78 6.53 -18.22 15.42
N ASP A 79 5.67 -18.83 16.24
CA ASP A 79 4.45 -19.54 15.82
C ASP A 79 3.17 -18.70 15.98
N GLU A 80 3.28 -17.41 16.36
CA GLU A 80 2.15 -16.52 16.65
C GLU A 80 1.55 -15.92 15.36
N TYR A 81 1.19 -16.76 14.37
CA TYR A 81 0.55 -16.33 13.12
C TYR A 81 -0.42 -17.38 12.57
N THR A 82 -1.38 -16.92 11.80
CA THR A 82 -2.24 -17.75 10.95
C THR A 82 -1.66 -17.84 9.54
N THR A 83 -1.90 -18.97 8.85
CA THR A 83 -1.66 -19.11 7.41
C THR A 83 -3.00 -19.31 6.73
N LEU A 84 -3.31 -18.43 5.79
CA LEU A 84 -4.61 -18.37 5.14
C LEU A 84 -4.47 -18.56 3.64
N HIS A 85 -5.42 -19.28 3.05
CA HIS A 85 -5.64 -19.28 1.61
C HIS A 85 -6.51 -18.09 1.25
N ARG A 86 -6.19 -17.44 0.14
CA ARG A 86 -6.90 -16.25 -0.30
C ARG A 86 -8.31 -16.57 -0.79
N GLU A 87 -9.30 -16.03 -0.10
CA GLU A 87 -10.71 -15.98 -0.49
C GLU A 87 -11.08 -14.54 -0.89
N ALA A 88 -10.65 -14.13 -2.09
CA ALA A 88 -10.87 -12.79 -2.64
C ALA A 88 -11.96 -12.80 -3.72
N TRP A 89 -12.83 -11.80 -3.67
CA TRP A 89 -14.01 -11.70 -4.52
C TRP A 89 -14.20 -10.29 -5.07
N VAL A 90 -15.01 -10.16 -6.11
CA VAL A 90 -15.52 -8.89 -6.63
C VAL A 90 -17.04 -8.92 -6.47
N TRP A 91 -17.61 -7.86 -5.88
CA TRP A 91 -19.05 -7.65 -5.86
C TRP A 91 -19.46 -6.81 -7.05
N MET A 92 -20.31 -7.35 -7.90
CA MET A 92 -20.77 -6.70 -9.10
C MET A 92 -22.06 -7.35 -9.59
N GLU A 93 -23.03 -6.55 -10.08
CA GLU A 93 -24.33 -7.03 -10.54
C GLU A 93 -25.06 -7.86 -9.47
N ASP A 94 -25.03 -7.41 -8.20
CA ASP A 94 -25.61 -8.08 -7.03
C ASP A 94 -25.11 -9.53 -6.80
N ARG A 95 -23.87 -9.83 -7.20
CA ARG A 95 -23.28 -11.17 -7.03
C ARG A 95 -21.79 -11.13 -6.75
N PHE A 96 -21.27 -12.23 -6.19
CA PHE A 96 -19.86 -12.41 -5.97
C PHE A 96 -19.20 -13.10 -7.17
N ILE A 97 -18.20 -12.45 -7.75
CA ILE A 97 -17.36 -12.97 -8.83
C ILE A 97 -15.99 -13.32 -8.24
N PRO A 98 -15.43 -14.53 -8.50
CA PRO A 98 -14.09 -14.86 -8.02
C PRO A 98 -13.03 -13.90 -8.56
N TYR A 99 -12.05 -13.55 -7.72
CA TYR A 99 -10.89 -12.75 -8.14
C TYR A 99 -9.80 -13.65 -8.78
N PRO A 100 -9.12 -13.22 -9.85
CA PRO A 100 -9.23 -11.91 -10.52
C PRO A 100 -10.42 -11.84 -11.47
N PHE A 101 -11.12 -10.69 -11.46
CA PHE A 101 -12.31 -10.44 -12.26
C PHE A 101 -12.11 -10.77 -13.75
N GLN A 102 -11.04 -10.26 -14.35
CA GLN A 102 -10.79 -10.35 -15.78
C GLN A 102 -10.60 -11.78 -16.30
N ASN A 103 -10.41 -12.75 -15.41
CA ASN A 103 -10.32 -14.17 -15.75
C ASN A 103 -11.63 -14.93 -15.43
N ASN A 104 -12.58 -14.32 -14.69
CA ASN A 104 -13.72 -15.02 -14.08
C ASN A 104 -15.08 -14.35 -14.37
N ILE A 105 -15.27 -13.84 -15.58
CA ILE A 105 -16.48 -13.11 -15.97
C ILE A 105 -17.72 -14.00 -16.22
N GLY A 106 -17.59 -15.33 -16.20
CA GLY A 106 -18.66 -16.27 -16.59
C GLY A 106 -19.93 -16.22 -15.72
N GLY A 107 -19.81 -15.67 -14.48
CA GLY A 107 -20.94 -15.51 -13.57
C GLY A 107 -21.75 -14.21 -13.74
N LEU A 108 -21.37 -13.33 -14.66
CA LEU A 108 -22.02 -12.05 -14.93
C LEU A 108 -23.25 -12.19 -15.84
N GLU A 109 -23.99 -11.09 -16.01
CA GLU A 109 -25.08 -11.05 -16.99
C GLU A 109 -24.58 -11.35 -18.41
N PRO A 110 -25.34 -12.07 -19.24
CA PRO A 110 -24.88 -12.48 -20.57
C PRO A 110 -24.40 -11.33 -21.45
N GLN A 111 -24.98 -10.14 -21.32
CA GLN A 111 -24.57 -8.95 -22.07
C GLN A 111 -23.17 -8.48 -21.64
N THR A 112 -22.90 -8.43 -20.32
CA THR A 112 -21.59 -8.06 -19.76
C THR A 112 -20.51 -9.07 -20.19
N VAL A 113 -20.82 -10.36 -20.12
CA VAL A 113 -19.92 -11.42 -20.59
C VAL A 113 -19.59 -11.23 -22.08
N PHE A 114 -20.60 -10.97 -22.90
CA PHE A 114 -20.43 -10.75 -24.35
C PHE A 114 -19.53 -9.54 -24.64
N GLU A 115 -19.77 -8.42 -23.95
CA GLU A 115 -18.96 -7.19 -24.09
C GLU A 115 -17.51 -7.39 -23.65
N CYS A 116 -17.29 -8.09 -22.55
CA CYS A 116 -15.95 -8.42 -22.06
C CYS A 116 -15.20 -9.34 -23.04
N LEU A 117 -15.85 -10.43 -23.52
CA LEU A 117 -15.26 -11.38 -24.47
C LEU A 117 -14.93 -10.72 -25.80
N THR A 118 -15.89 -10.01 -26.39
CA THR A 118 -15.67 -9.35 -27.70
C THR A 118 -14.62 -8.26 -27.60
N GLY A 119 -14.61 -7.49 -26.50
CA GLY A 119 -13.58 -6.49 -26.22
C GLY A 119 -12.18 -7.10 -26.11
N ALA A 120 -12.03 -8.20 -25.37
CA ALA A 120 -10.74 -8.90 -25.21
C ALA A 120 -10.24 -9.50 -26.55
N ILE A 121 -11.14 -10.07 -27.35
CA ILE A 121 -10.83 -10.59 -28.68
C ILE A 121 -10.37 -9.45 -29.61
N SER A 122 -11.09 -8.32 -29.65
CA SER A 122 -10.71 -7.17 -30.47
C SER A 122 -9.35 -6.61 -30.04
N ALA A 123 -9.10 -6.44 -28.75
CA ALA A 123 -7.80 -5.99 -28.22
C ALA A 123 -6.65 -6.91 -28.66
N ARG A 124 -6.88 -8.22 -28.71
CA ARG A 124 -5.88 -9.21 -29.12
C ARG A 124 -5.54 -9.17 -30.62
N TYR A 125 -6.54 -8.95 -31.46
CA TYR A 125 -6.41 -9.11 -32.93
C TYR A 125 -6.41 -7.79 -33.73
N GLU A 126 -6.90 -6.70 -33.12
CA GLU A 126 -7.00 -5.36 -33.74
C GLU A 126 -5.99 -4.36 -33.18
N ALA A 127 -4.95 -4.84 -32.46
CA ALA A 127 -3.98 -4.00 -31.77
C ALA A 127 -3.42 -2.90 -32.69
N SER A 128 -3.69 -1.65 -32.36
CA SER A 128 -3.02 -0.51 -32.98
C SER A 128 -1.53 -0.58 -32.58
N GLY A 129 -0.60 -0.54 -33.52
CA GLY A 129 0.84 -0.70 -33.25
C GLY A 129 1.49 0.45 -32.44
N ALA A 130 0.71 1.40 -31.90
CA ALA A 130 1.21 2.48 -31.06
C ALA A 130 1.26 2.02 -29.59
N PRO A 131 2.36 2.26 -28.87
CA PRO A 131 2.44 1.97 -27.44
C PRO A 131 1.45 2.86 -26.64
N PRO A 132 0.82 2.32 -25.59
CA PRO A 132 -0.06 3.11 -24.75
C PRO A 132 0.69 4.24 -24.03
N ALA A 133 0.06 5.40 -23.91
CA ALA A 133 0.63 6.57 -23.26
C ALA A 133 0.33 6.63 -21.75
N ASN A 134 -0.71 5.92 -21.29
CA ASN A 134 -1.20 5.95 -19.93
C ASN A 134 -1.90 4.63 -19.54
N PHE A 135 -2.28 4.51 -18.27
CA PHE A 135 -2.93 3.30 -17.75
C PHE A 135 -4.25 2.99 -18.44
N ARG A 136 -5.09 3.99 -18.75
CA ARG A 136 -6.35 3.76 -19.46
C ARG A 136 -6.12 3.14 -20.84
N GLU A 137 -5.20 3.69 -21.61
CA GLU A 137 -4.85 3.15 -22.92
C GLU A 137 -4.24 1.75 -22.83
N TRP A 138 -3.41 1.50 -21.79
CA TRP A 138 -2.87 0.19 -21.53
C TRP A 138 -3.97 -0.85 -21.26
N VAL A 139 -4.96 -0.53 -20.42
CA VAL A 139 -6.10 -1.40 -20.14
C VAL A 139 -6.87 -1.71 -21.42
N LEU A 140 -7.20 -0.70 -22.23
CA LEU A 140 -7.91 -0.85 -23.49
C LEU A 140 -7.13 -1.74 -24.47
N ALA A 141 -5.83 -1.55 -24.58
CA ALA A 141 -4.96 -2.29 -25.49
C ALA A 141 -4.74 -3.76 -25.06
N THR A 142 -4.79 -4.05 -23.75
CA THR A 142 -4.50 -5.39 -23.21
C THR A 142 -5.72 -6.22 -22.88
N MET A 143 -6.81 -5.57 -22.42
CA MET A 143 -8.00 -6.25 -21.90
C MET A 143 -9.27 -5.95 -22.69
N GLY A 144 -9.24 -4.92 -23.55
CA GLY A 144 -10.35 -4.48 -24.37
C GLY A 144 -11.40 -3.65 -23.64
N GLN A 145 -12.36 -3.13 -24.42
CA GLN A 145 -13.33 -2.15 -23.97
C GLN A 145 -14.24 -2.70 -22.86
N GLY A 146 -14.77 -3.91 -22.98
CA GLY A 146 -15.73 -4.46 -22.01
C GLY A 146 -15.13 -4.59 -20.60
N ILE A 147 -13.96 -5.23 -20.45
CA ILE A 147 -13.27 -5.35 -19.16
C ILE A 147 -12.85 -3.98 -18.64
N ALA A 148 -12.45 -3.06 -19.53
CA ALA A 148 -12.12 -1.68 -19.16
C ALA A 148 -13.30 -0.95 -18.52
N ASP A 149 -14.47 -0.99 -19.15
CA ASP A 149 -15.66 -0.23 -18.75
C ASP A 149 -16.33 -0.83 -17.51
N HIS A 150 -16.45 -2.15 -17.45
CA HIS A 150 -17.15 -2.81 -16.36
C HIS A 150 -16.32 -2.94 -15.08
N PHE A 151 -15.00 -3.06 -15.17
CA PHE A 151 -14.18 -3.29 -14.00
C PHE A 151 -12.94 -2.41 -13.91
N MET A 152 -12.02 -2.48 -14.88
CA MET A 152 -10.67 -1.96 -14.67
C MET A 152 -10.62 -0.44 -14.46
N ILE A 153 -11.37 0.33 -15.23
CA ILE A 153 -11.39 1.79 -15.10
C ILE A 153 -12.16 2.25 -13.86
N PRO A 154 -13.42 1.83 -13.62
CA PRO A 154 -14.15 2.27 -12.44
C PRO A 154 -13.51 1.79 -11.13
N TYR A 155 -13.04 0.54 -11.07
CA TYR A 155 -12.37 0.01 -9.88
C TYR A 155 -11.07 0.76 -9.57
N ASN A 156 -10.20 0.94 -10.55
CA ASN A 156 -8.95 1.66 -10.33
C ASN A 156 -9.16 3.14 -9.98
N PHE A 157 -10.20 3.79 -10.52
CA PHE A 157 -10.57 5.13 -10.09
C PHE A 157 -10.99 5.16 -8.61
N LYS A 158 -11.74 4.15 -8.14
CA LYS A 158 -12.10 4.04 -6.71
C LYS A 158 -10.87 3.80 -5.82
N VAL A 159 -9.89 3.01 -6.27
CA VAL A 159 -8.65 2.74 -5.51
C VAL A 159 -7.73 3.95 -5.46
N TRP A 160 -7.43 4.53 -6.62
CA TRP A 160 -6.42 5.58 -6.75
C TRP A 160 -6.98 7.00 -6.51
N ALA A 161 -8.29 7.15 -6.57
CA ALA A 161 -8.97 8.45 -6.64
C ALA A 161 -8.36 9.36 -7.71
N THR A 162 -7.85 8.77 -8.80
CA THR A 162 -7.16 9.47 -9.89
C THR A 162 -7.60 8.87 -11.22
N PRO A 163 -7.92 9.70 -12.24
CA PRO A 163 -8.29 9.20 -13.56
C PRO A 163 -7.15 8.41 -14.22
N GLY A 164 -7.51 7.31 -14.90
CA GLY A 164 -6.55 6.38 -15.49
C GLY A 164 -5.70 6.96 -16.62
N ASP A 165 -6.15 8.03 -17.27
CA ASP A 165 -5.39 8.75 -18.30
C ASP A 165 -4.28 9.64 -17.71
N ARG A 166 -4.32 9.93 -16.41
CA ARG A 166 -3.25 10.63 -15.68
C ARG A 166 -2.20 9.68 -15.11
N MET A 167 -2.51 8.39 -15.04
CA MET A 167 -1.63 7.37 -14.44
C MET A 167 -0.73 6.73 -15.49
N SER A 168 0.52 6.44 -15.12
CA SER A 168 1.39 5.56 -15.88
C SER A 168 0.96 4.09 -15.67
N PHE A 169 1.52 3.17 -16.43
CA PHE A 169 1.32 1.73 -16.27
C PHE A 169 2.60 0.99 -15.87
N ASN A 170 3.70 1.70 -15.59
CA ASN A 170 4.99 1.13 -15.22
C ASN A 170 4.99 0.43 -13.84
N TRP A 171 3.94 0.63 -13.05
CA TRP A 171 3.77 0.05 -11.71
C TRP A 171 3.09 -1.33 -11.69
N ILE A 172 2.55 -1.75 -12.83
CA ILE A 172 1.65 -2.93 -12.91
C ILE A 172 2.35 -4.21 -12.48
N GLY A 173 3.46 -4.58 -13.11
CA GLY A 173 4.22 -5.77 -12.78
C GLY A 173 3.33 -7.00 -12.53
N GLU A 174 3.52 -7.65 -11.41
CA GLU A 174 2.73 -8.80 -10.93
C GLU A 174 1.42 -8.42 -10.20
N ARG A 175 1.05 -7.13 -10.17
CA ARG A 175 -0.12 -6.64 -9.40
C ARG A 175 -1.43 -6.72 -10.17
N VAL A 176 -1.36 -6.84 -11.48
CA VAL A 176 -2.54 -6.91 -12.36
C VAL A 176 -2.42 -8.13 -13.26
N SER A 177 -3.37 -9.06 -13.15
CA SER A 177 -3.47 -10.20 -14.05
C SER A 177 -3.77 -9.73 -15.48
N VAL A 178 -2.97 -10.16 -16.43
CA VAL A 178 -3.20 -9.91 -17.85
C VAL A 178 -4.07 -11.03 -18.42
N VAL A 179 -5.03 -10.65 -19.25
CA VAL A 179 -5.98 -11.59 -19.83
C VAL A 179 -5.31 -12.43 -20.92
N ASP A 180 -5.41 -13.76 -20.83
CA ASP A 180 -5.27 -14.66 -21.95
C ASP A 180 -6.66 -14.99 -22.51
N VAL A 181 -6.87 -14.73 -23.80
CA VAL A 181 -8.20 -14.86 -24.44
C VAL A 181 -8.66 -16.31 -24.50
N GLU A 182 -7.75 -17.29 -24.70
CA GLU A 182 -8.11 -18.70 -24.76
C GLU A 182 -8.51 -19.22 -23.37
N ASP A 183 -7.77 -18.84 -22.34
CA ASP A 183 -8.08 -19.20 -20.96
C ASP A 183 -9.39 -18.53 -20.50
N LEU A 184 -9.60 -17.27 -20.85
CA LEU A 184 -10.86 -16.57 -20.56
C LEU A 184 -12.06 -17.27 -21.21
N LEU A 185 -11.97 -17.62 -22.51
CA LEU A 185 -13.01 -18.38 -23.21
C LEU A 185 -13.24 -19.74 -22.56
N ARG A 186 -12.17 -20.44 -22.16
CA ARG A 186 -12.24 -21.73 -21.48
C ARG A 186 -12.97 -21.61 -20.15
N ASN A 187 -12.60 -20.61 -19.35
CA ASN A 187 -13.22 -20.37 -18.04
C ASN A 187 -14.73 -20.11 -18.17
N VAL A 188 -15.13 -19.27 -19.13
CA VAL A 188 -16.54 -18.99 -19.40
C VAL A 188 -17.31 -20.21 -19.91
N LEU A 189 -16.76 -20.93 -20.91
CA LEU A 189 -17.46 -22.04 -21.58
C LEU A 189 -17.56 -23.31 -20.71
N PHE A 190 -16.58 -23.55 -19.85
CA PHE A 190 -16.51 -24.76 -19.03
C PHE A 190 -16.81 -24.53 -17.56
N ASP A 191 -17.18 -23.29 -17.18
CA ASP A 191 -17.47 -22.89 -15.79
C ASP A 191 -16.31 -23.27 -14.83
N LYS A 192 -15.08 -22.88 -15.18
CA LYS A 192 -13.88 -23.19 -14.41
C LYS A 192 -13.19 -21.91 -13.98
N PRO A 193 -13.57 -21.33 -12.82
CA PRO A 193 -12.94 -20.11 -12.33
C PRO A 193 -11.47 -20.36 -11.96
N GLU A 194 -10.63 -19.36 -12.26
CA GLU A 194 -9.25 -19.30 -11.81
C GLU A 194 -9.16 -18.47 -10.54
N THR A 195 -8.72 -19.07 -9.42
CA THR A 195 -8.65 -18.39 -8.12
C THR A 195 -7.25 -18.32 -7.52
N GLN A 196 -6.27 -19.01 -8.12
CA GLN A 196 -4.91 -19.17 -7.59
C GLN A 196 -3.89 -18.16 -8.12
N TRP A 197 -4.32 -17.15 -8.87
CA TRP A 197 -3.41 -16.18 -9.46
C TRP A 197 -2.76 -15.25 -8.41
N GLY A 198 -1.46 -14.97 -8.59
CA GLY A 198 -0.68 -13.98 -7.86
C GLY A 198 0.06 -14.51 -6.63
N PRO A 199 1.08 -13.76 -6.16
CA PRO A 199 1.99 -14.21 -5.09
C PRO A 199 1.32 -14.33 -3.71
N ASN A 200 0.20 -13.64 -3.50
CA ASN A 200 -0.57 -13.66 -2.25
C ASN A 200 -1.72 -14.67 -2.24
N SER A 201 -1.66 -15.73 -3.07
CA SER A 201 -2.64 -16.84 -3.03
C SER A 201 -2.65 -17.57 -1.67
N THR A 202 -1.53 -17.53 -0.96
CA THR A 202 -1.40 -17.89 0.46
C THR A 202 -0.65 -16.77 1.16
N PHE A 203 -1.12 -16.38 2.33
CA PHE A 203 -0.51 -15.32 3.11
C PHE A 203 -0.51 -15.62 4.61
N LYS A 204 0.35 -14.93 5.34
CA LYS A 204 0.41 -14.98 6.81
C LYS A 204 -0.22 -13.74 7.41
N TYR A 205 -0.72 -13.89 8.63
CA TYR A 205 -1.23 -12.78 9.42
C TYR A 205 -0.94 -13.01 10.90
N PRO A 206 -0.55 -11.98 11.69
CA PRO A 206 -0.29 -12.15 13.11
C PRO A 206 -1.50 -12.64 13.86
N LEU A 207 -1.30 -13.53 14.82
CA LEU A 207 -2.38 -14.09 15.62
C LEU A 207 -3.03 -13.03 16.51
N ARG A 208 -2.26 -12.01 16.95
CA ARG A 208 -2.72 -10.91 17.81
C ARG A 208 -2.12 -9.59 17.35
N GLY A 209 -2.78 -8.49 17.69
CA GLY A 209 -2.25 -7.13 17.51
C GLY A 209 -2.19 -6.63 16.06
N GLY A 210 -2.83 -7.36 15.10
CA GLY A 210 -2.83 -6.95 13.71
C GLY A 210 -1.44 -6.96 13.07
N THR A 211 -1.29 -6.33 11.91
CA THR A 211 0.03 -6.20 11.24
C THR A 211 1.02 -5.38 12.06
N GLY A 212 0.53 -4.48 12.92
CA GLY A 212 1.34 -3.69 13.84
C GLY A 212 2.19 -4.51 14.79
N PHE A 213 1.75 -5.73 15.14
CA PHE A 213 2.50 -6.65 16.01
C PHE A 213 3.94 -6.88 15.53
N LEU A 214 4.15 -7.00 14.22
CA LEU A 214 5.48 -7.20 13.65
C LEU A 214 6.40 -5.99 13.92
N TYR A 215 5.89 -4.78 13.76
CA TYR A 215 6.66 -3.55 13.89
C TYR A 215 6.88 -3.15 15.34
N ASP A 216 5.92 -3.41 16.21
CA ASP A 216 6.11 -3.31 17.66
C ASP A 216 7.17 -4.30 18.14
N GLY A 217 7.19 -5.50 17.56
CA GLY A 217 8.25 -6.48 17.80
C GLY A 217 9.64 -5.98 17.36
N MET A 218 9.73 -5.20 16.29
CA MET A 218 10.99 -4.58 15.84
C MET A 218 11.46 -3.46 16.78
N ARG A 219 10.54 -2.74 17.42
CA ARG A 219 10.84 -1.64 18.35
C ARG A 219 11.87 -2.03 19.40
N GLN A 220 11.78 -3.22 19.99
CA GLN A 220 12.70 -3.69 21.03
C GLN A 220 14.19 -3.63 20.62
N PHE A 221 14.49 -3.73 19.31
CA PHE A 221 15.86 -3.70 18.80
C PHE A 221 16.38 -2.28 18.55
N VAL A 222 15.50 -1.30 18.46
CA VAL A 222 15.83 0.09 18.13
C VAL A 222 15.51 1.07 19.25
N GLU A 223 14.85 0.64 20.34
CA GLU A 223 14.36 1.46 21.45
C GLU A 223 15.43 2.41 22.03
N HIS A 224 16.67 1.96 22.13
CA HIS A 224 17.80 2.73 22.67
C HIS A 224 18.28 3.87 21.77
N LYS A 225 17.77 3.96 20.54
CA LYS A 225 18.07 4.99 19.53
C LYS A 225 16.81 5.66 18.97
N LEU A 226 15.63 5.28 19.47
CA LEU A 226 14.33 5.75 19.00
C LEU A 226 13.87 6.95 19.82
N GLU A 227 13.55 8.05 19.13
CA GLU A 227 12.91 9.24 19.67
C GLU A 227 11.50 9.36 19.10
N LEU A 228 10.50 9.05 19.91
CA LEU A 228 9.08 9.24 19.59
C LEU A 228 8.64 10.69 19.83
N GLU A 229 7.46 11.07 19.33
CA GLU A 229 6.90 12.43 19.43
C GLU A 229 7.91 13.51 19.00
N CYS A 230 8.70 13.17 17.95
CA CYS A 230 9.83 13.96 17.49
C CYS A 230 9.65 14.43 16.02
N PRO A 231 8.57 15.19 15.73
CA PRO A 231 8.28 15.63 14.36
C PRO A 231 9.34 16.59 13.85
N VAL A 232 9.92 16.27 12.69
CA VAL A 232 10.91 17.12 12.01
C VAL A 232 10.24 18.40 11.51
N ALA A 233 10.89 19.54 11.80
CA ALA A 233 10.48 20.87 11.36
C ALA A 233 11.29 21.34 10.14
N SER A 234 12.62 21.16 10.15
CA SER A 234 13.49 21.53 9.03
C SER A 234 14.71 20.62 8.89
N VAL A 235 15.25 20.61 7.67
CA VAL A 235 16.53 19.97 7.34
C VAL A 235 17.41 21.04 6.67
N ASP A 236 18.53 21.35 7.30
CA ASP A 236 19.59 22.19 6.71
C ASP A 236 20.66 21.28 6.08
N PRO A 237 20.70 21.16 4.74
CA PRO A 237 21.66 20.30 4.05
C PRO A 237 23.08 20.86 4.04
N VAL A 238 23.26 22.16 4.27
CA VAL A 238 24.58 22.83 4.31
C VAL A 238 25.23 22.65 5.67
N ALA A 239 24.49 22.95 6.74
CA ALA A 239 24.95 22.71 8.11
C ALA A 239 24.89 21.22 8.50
N LYS A 240 24.18 20.39 7.71
CA LYS A 240 23.90 18.96 8.00
C LYS A 240 23.23 18.76 9.35
N VAL A 241 22.10 19.42 9.57
CA VAL A 241 21.34 19.37 10.79
C VAL A 241 19.86 19.15 10.50
N VAL A 242 19.26 18.22 11.21
CA VAL A 242 17.80 18.07 11.31
C VAL A 242 17.33 18.79 12.57
N THR A 243 16.30 19.62 12.46
CA THR A 243 15.67 20.31 13.59
C THR A 243 14.24 19.84 13.74
N THR A 244 13.84 19.51 14.96
CA THR A 244 12.50 19.06 15.31
C THR A 244 11.63 20.22 15.80
N ARG A 245 10.30 20.04 15.83
CA ARG A 245 9.36 21.12 16.19
C ARG A 245 9.53 21.62 17.64
N ASP A 246 10.06 20.80 18.53
CA ASP A 246 10.39 21.16 19.91
C ASP A 246 11.75 21.88 20.03
N GLY A 247 12.45 22.11 18.91
CA GLY A 247 13.72 22.84 18.84
C GLY A 247 14.97 22.02 19.09
N ARG A 248 14.86 20.71 19.31
CA ARG A 248 16.04 19.82 19.36
C ARG A 248 16.70 19.75 17.98
N SER A 249 18.03 19.60 17.97
CA SER A 249 18.83 19.57 16.74
C SER A 249 19.69 18.31 16.69
N TRP A 250 19.70 17.68 15.51
CA TRP A 250 20.34 16.38 15.25
C TRP A 250 21.33 16.54 14.09
N PRO A 251 22.63 16.71 14.38
CA PRO A 251 23.64 16.77 13.30
C PRO A 251 23.82 15.40 12.66
N TYR A 252 24.02 15.36 11.33
CA TYR A 252 24.23 14.13 10.58
C TYR A 252 25.39 14.24 9.61
N ASP A 253 26.03 13.14 9.26
CA ASP A 253 26.89 13.00 8.09
C ASP A 253 26.06 12.43 6.92
N VAL A 254 25.11 11.54 7.23
CA VAL A 254 24.21 10.89 6.28
C VAL A 254 22.80 10.86 6.86
N LEU A 255 21.82 11.20 6.03
CA LEU A 255 20.39 11.25 6.39
C LEU A 255 19.57 10.26 5.57
N LEU A 256 18.84 9.36 6.23
CA LEU A 256 17.76 8.58 5.64
C LEU A 256 16.42 9.19 6.03
N SER A 257 15.65 9.64 5.06
CA SER A 257 14.26 10.08 5.28
C SER A 257 13.26 9.07 4.72
N THR A 258 12.30 8.66 5.54
CA THR A 258 11.16 7.85 5.10
C THR A 258 9.86 8.63 5.09
N MET A 259 9.92 9.92 5.43
CA MET A 259 8.77 10.82 5.33
C MET A 259 8.39 11.05 3.86
N PRO A 260 7.15 11.48 3.57
CA PRO A 260 6.74 11.79 2.21
C PRO A 260 7.70 12.78 1.52
N LEU A 261 8.13 12.46 0.30
CA LEU A 261 9.15 13.19 -0.44
C LEU A 261 8.81 14.68 -0.63
N ASN A 262 7.53 14.99 -0.86
CA ASN A 262 7.04 16.37 -0.94
C ASN A 262 7.18 17.12 0.39
N LYS A 263 6.91 16.44 1.52
CA LYS A 263 7.08 17.02 2.87
C LYS A 263 8.57 17.17 3.21
N LEU A 264 9.41 16.22 2.82
CA LEU A 264 10.87 16.33 2.97
C LEU A 264 11.40 17.58 2.23
N ILE A 265 11.08 17.73 0.95
CA ILE A 265 11.53 18.88 0.16
C ILE A 265 10.99 20.20 0.73
N ALA A 266 9.73 20.23 1.15
CA ALA A 266 9.14 21.42 1.76
C ALA A 266 9.79 21.83 3.09
N SER A 267 10.36 20.87 3.84
CA SER A 267 11.08 21.13 5.09
C SER A 267 12.59 21.31 4.91
N THR A 268 13.12 21.11 3.70
CA THR A 268 14.56 21.24 3.40
C THR A 268 14.88 22.69 2.98
N GLU A 269 15.94 23.22 3.56
CA GLU A 269 16.41 24.57 3.23
C GLU A 269 17.20 24.62 1.93
N SER A 270 17.23 25.77 1.27
CA SER A 270 18.03 26.02 0.07
C SER A 270 17.76 25.08 -1.12
N VAL A 271 16.53 24.61 -1.26
CA VAL A 271 16.11 23.73 -2.36
C VAL A 271 16.11 24.51 -3.70
N PRO A 272 16.73 23.99 -4.77
CA PRO A 272 16.67 24.60 -6.09
C PRO A 272 15.23 24.65 -6.63
N ALA A 273 14.89 25.71 -7.36
CA ALA A 273 13.56 25.91 -7.94
C ALA A 273 13.11 24.72 -8.83
N ALA A 274 14.04 24.13 -9.60
CA ALA A 274 13.73 22.96 -10.43
C ALA A 274 13.30 21.75 -9.60
N VAL A 275 13.93 21.49 -8.44
CA VAL A 275 13.59 20.39 -7.52
C VAL A 275 12.24 20.64 -6.87
N SER A 276 11.98 21.88 -6.39
CA SER A 276 10.69 22.27 -5.82
C SER A 276 9.56 22.16 -6.86
N SER A 277 9.80 22.56 -8.10
CA SER A 277 8.81 22.42 -9.17
C SER A 277 8.53 20.97 -9.51
N ALA A 278 9.56 20.12 -9.57
CA ALA A 278 9.41 18.69 -9.86
C ALA A 278 8.60 17.97 -8.77
N VAL A 279 8.92 18.20 -7.49
CA VAL A 279 8.19 17.53 -6.39
C VAL A 279 6.73 17.95 -6.30
N ASN A 280 6.38 19.17 -6.72
CA ASN A 280 5.00 19.65 -6.73
C ASN A 280 4.11 18.99 -7.81
N THR A 281 4.69 18.22 -8.74
CA THR A 281 3.93 17.42 -9.71
C THR A 281 3.56 16.03 -9.19
N LEU A 282 4.09 15.63 -8.05
CA LEU A 282 3.81 14.34 -7.45
C LEU A 282 2.42 14.35 -6.82
N GLU A 283 1.59 13.37 -7.20
CA GLU A 283 0.21 13.24 -6.74
C GLU A 283 0.07 12.06 -5.77
N TRP A 284 -0.89 12.14 -4.87
CA TRP A 284 -1.23 11.09 -3.91
C TRP A 284 -2.73 11.04 -3.64
N SER A 285 -3.18 9.93 -3.11
CA SER A 285 -4.51 9.82 -2.53
C SER A 285 -4.45 9.51 -1.04
N GLY A 286 -5.40 10.04 -0.29
CA GLY A 286 -5.71 9.62 1.07
C GLY A 286 -6.75 8.52 1.08
N SER A 287 -7.03 8.00 2.27
CA SER A 287 -8.08 7.00 2.47
C SER A 287 -8.82 7.22 3.78
N HIS A 288 -10.11 6.99 3.76
CA HIS A 288 -10.90 6.75 4.96
C HIS A 288 -10.95 5.24 5.19
N ILE A 289 -10.37 4.79 6.28
CA ILE A 289 -10.44 3.41 6.74
C ILE A 289 -11.50 3.37 7.84
N VAL A 290 -12.57 2.62 7.60
CA VAL A 290 -13.66 2.49 8.57
C VAL A 290 -13.79 1.04 8.98
N GLY A 291 -13.72 0.81 10.28
CA GLY A 291 -13.93 -0.48 10.93
C GLY A 291 -15.32 -0.55 11.56
N ILE A 292 -16.06 -1.62 11.26
CA ILE A 292 -17.37 -1.91 11.87
C ILE A 292 -17.28 -3.27 12.54
N GLY A 293 -17.38 -3.29 13.87
CA GLY A 293 -17.50 -4.50 14.67
C GLY A 293 -18.97 -4.82 14.93
N VAL A 294 -19.36 -6.08 14.75
CA VAL A 294 -20.76 -6.53 14.90
C VAL A 294 -20.86 -7.64 15.90
N ASP A 295 -21.87 -7.56 16.78
CA ASP A 295 -22.11 -8.50 17.87
C ASP A 295 -22.97 -9.71 17.39
N ARG A 296 -22.39 -10.48 16.48
CA ARG A 296 -22.83 -11.81 16.04
C ARG A 296 -21.69 -12.56 15.35
N PRO A 297 -21.77 -13.90 15.24
CA PRO A 297 -20.78 -14.66 14.49
C PRO A 297 -20.72 -14.27 13.00
N VAL A 298 -19.54 -14.38 12.40
CA VAL A 298 -19.35 -14.25 10.96
C VAL A 298 -20.01 -15.45 10.24
N ASP A 299 -20.61 -15.18 9.09
CA ASP A 299 -21.29 -16.16 8.23
C ASP A 299 -20.60 -16.31 6.86
N SER A 300 -19.36 -15.83 6.74
CA SER A 300 -18.61 -15.81 5.50
C SER A 300 -17.15 -16.23 5.72
N GLU A 301 -16.60 -17.01 4.81
CA GLU A 301 -15.17 -17.37 4.80
C GLU A 301 -14.31 -16.44 3.94
N LYS A 302 -14.94 -15.42 3.32
CA LYS A 302 -14.22 -14.46 2.46
C LYS A 302 -13.19 -13.67 3.27
N ASN A 303 -12.03 -13.43 2.65
CA ASN A 303 -11.02 -12.56 3.23
C ASN A 303 -11.29 -11.10 2.87
N TRP A 304 -11.45 -10.81 1.56
CA TRP A 304 -11.80 -9.46 1.12
C TRP A 304 -12.59 -9.45 -0.17
N ILE A 305 -13.27 -8.33 -0.41
CA ILE A 305 -14.13 -8.12 -1.56
C ILE A 305 -13.81 -6.76 -2.17
N TYR A 306 -13.75 -6.71 -3.49
CA TYR A 306 -13.55 -5.50 -4.30
C TYR A 306 -14.87 -4.99 -4.86
N PHE A 307 -15.03 -3.67 -4.94
CA PHE A 307 -16.27 -3.00 -5.36
C PHE A 307 -15.98 -1.99 -6.46
N PRO A 308 -16.18 -2.34 -7.74
CA PRO A 308 -16.00 -1.44 -8.86
C PRO A 308 -17.12 -0.41 -9.01
N GLU A 309 -18.37 -0.77 -8.66
CA GLU A 309 -19.56 0.03 -8.87
C GLU A 309 -19.60 1.27 -7.95
N PRO A 310 -20.19 2.40 -8.41
CA PRO A 310 -20.14 3.68 -7.70
C PRO A 310 -21.18 3.81 -6.56
N ASP A 311 -22.10 2.87 -6.42
CA ASP A 311 -23.22 2.85 -5.47
C ASP A 311 -22.77 2.76 -4.01
N VAL A 312 -21.57 2.25 -3.73
CA VAL A 312 -20.96 2.21 -2.41
C VAL A 312 -19.66 3.03 -2.37
N PRO A 313 -19.30 3.64 -1.22
CA PRO A 313 -18.14 4.53 -1.14
C PRO A 313 -16.80 3.77 -1.21
N PHE A 314 -16.73 2.57 -0.63
CA PHE A 314 -15.50 1.79 -0.51
C PHE A 314 -15.13 1.06 -1.81
N TYR A 315 -13.83 0.86 -2.01
CA TYR A 315 -13.31 0.03 -3.10
C TYR A 315 -12.96 -1.39 -2.62
N ARG A 316 -12.76 -1.58 -1.30
CA ARG A 316 -12.47 -2.88 -0.68
C ARG A 316 -13.14 -2.98 0.67
N VAL A 317 -13.64 -4.17 0.98
CA VAL A 317 -14.07 -4.59 2.31
C VAL A 317 -13.30 -5.84 2.69
N THR A 318 -12.70 -5.85 3.86
CA THR A 318 -11.99 -6.99 4.45
C THR A 318 -12.78 -7.53 5.62
N TYR A 319 -13.08 -8.83 5.64
CA TYR A 319 -13.52 -9.54 6.83
C TYR A 319 -12.32 -9.74 7.74
N LEU A 320 -11.99 -8.72 8.53
CA LEU A 320 -10.74 -8.70 9.29
C LEU A 320 -10.71 -9.80 10.35
N SER A 321 -11.84 -10.10 10.99
CA SER A 321 -11.99 -11.21 11.94
C SER A 321 -11.69 -12.60 11.34
N ASN A 322 -11.75 -12.76 9.99
CA ASN A 322 -11.37 -14.02 9.35
C ASN A 322 -9.84 -14.21 9.29
N TYR A 323 -9.06 -13.17 9.54
CA TYR A 323 -7.59 -13.27 9.53
C TYR A 323 -7.07 -13.88 10.84
N SER A 324 -7.68 -13.53 11.96
CA SER A 324 -7.38 -14.13 13.26
C SER A 324 -8.57 -14.04 14.23
N PRO A 325 -8.80 -15.07 15.06
CA PRO A 325 -9.88 -15.05 16.07
C PRO A 325 -9.63 -14.08 17.24
N HIS A 326 -8.47 -13.42 17.27
CA HIS A 326 -8.09 -12.48 18.33
C HIS A 326 -8.17 -11.01 17.92
N LEU A 327 -8.83 -10.73 16.80
CA LEU A 327 -9.04 -9.34 16.32
C LEU A 327 -10.38 -8.75 16.77
N THR A 328 -11.20 -9.55 17.43
CA THR A 328 -12.46 -9.14 18.07
C THR A 328 -12.39 -9.42 19.57
N ALA A 329 -13.19 -8.72 20.37
CA ALA A 329 -13.26 -8.93 21.82
C ALA A 329 -13.72 -10.34 22.19
N HIS A 330 -14.63 -10.92 21.39
CA HIS A 330 -15.21 -12.24 21.61
C HIS A 330 -15.29 -13.04 20.30
N PRO A 331 -15.15 -14.38 20.33
CA PRO A 331 -15.22 -15.24 19.13
C PRO A 331 -16.58 -15.19 18.40
N GLU A 332 -17.64 -14.76 19.08
CA GLU A 332 -18.98 -14.63 18.52
C GLU A 332 -19.24 -13.27 17.86
N GLN A 333 -18.19 -12.48 17.66
CA GLN A 333 -18.24 -11.20 16.97
C GLN A 333 -17.50 -11.29 15.63
N PHE A 334 -17.82 -10.41 14.70
CA PHE A 334 -17.03 -10.22 13.50
C PHE A 334 -16.71 -8.74 13.24
N SER A 335 -15.71 -8.51 12.39
CA SER A 335 -15.30 -7.16 12.02
C SER A 335 -15.10 -7.03 10.52
N LEU A 336 -15.61 -5.91 9.97
CA LEU A 336 -15.42 -5.48 8.60
C LEU A 336 -14.55 -4.23 8.58
N LEU A 337 -13.48 -4.27 7.78
CA LEU A 337 -12.62 -3.12 7.54
C LEU A 337 -12.82 -2.64 6.11
N THR A 338 -13.27 -1.40 5.94
CA THR A 338 -13.54 -0.81 4.62
C THR A 338 -12.50 0.24 4.26
N GLU A 339 -12.25 0.40 2.98
CA GLU A 339 -11.31 1.36 2.46
C GLU A 339 -11.95 2.22 1.37
N THR A 340 -11.97 3.53 1.61
CA THR A 340 -12.51 4.53 0.68
C THR A 340 -11.44 5.57 0.38
N SER A 341 -10.92 5.62 -0.84
CA SER A 341 -9.93 6.61 -1.21
C SER A 341 -10.54 7.97 -1.54
N HIS A 342 -9.76 9.03 -1.35
CA HIS A 342 -10.13 10.39 -1.71
C HIS A 342 -8.92 11.16 -2.27
N SER A 343 -9.19 12.17 -3.08
CA SER A 343 -8.22 13.10 -3.64
C SER A 343 -8.92 14.35 -4.17
N THR A 344 -8.19 15.20 -4.88
CA THR A 344 -8.76 16.34 -5.61
C THR A 344 -9.66 15.93 -6.79
N TYR A 345 -9.60 14.67 -7.25
CA TYR A 345 -10.45 14.13 -8.33
C TYR A 345 -11.64 13.32 -7.80
N LYS A 346 -11.61 12.94 -6.54
CA LYS A 346 -12.66 12.16 -5.87
C LYS A 346 -12.75 12.65 -4.43
N GLU A 347 -13.65 13.59 -4.20
CA GLU A 347 -13.91 14.12 -2.87
C GLU A 347 -14.83 13.17 -2.09
N GLU A 348 -14.55 12.99 -0.81
CA GLU A 348 -15.40 12.25 0.14
C GLU A 348 -15.57 13.09 1.41
N ASP A 349 -16.78 13.16 1.91
CA ASP A 349 -17.07 13.88 3.14
C ASP A 349 -16.68 13.04 4.36
N PRO A 350 -15.65 13.44 5.13
CA PRO A 350 -15.19 12.69 6.28
C PRO A 350 -16.23 12.58 7.41
N GLU A 351 -17.19 13.50 7.49
CA GLU A 351 -18.22 13.45 8.54
C GLU A 351 -19.34 12.46 8.21
N LEU A 352 -19.58 12.20 6.93
CA LEU A 352 -20.63 11.28 6.47
C LEU A 352 -20.11 9.88 6.15
N ILE A 353 -18.80 9.67 6.09
CA ILE A 353 -18.22 8.44 5.55
C ILE A 353 -18.62 7.18 6.34
N VAL A 354 -18.71 7.26 7.66
CA VAL A 354 -19.06 6.10 8.50
C VAL A 354 -20.48 5.62 8.20
N GLU A 355 -21.45 6.53 8.15
CA GLU A 355 -22.85 6.16 7.86
C GLU A 355 -23.00 5.67 6.41
N ARG A 356 -22.34 6.32 5.44
CA ARG A 356 -22.33 5.84 4.05
C ARG A 356 -21.70 4.45 3.91
N VAL A 357 -20.68 4.13 4.71
CA VAL A 357 -20.08 2.79 4.78
C VAL A 357 -21.09 1.78 5.32
N ILE A 358 -21.76 2.09 6.43
CA ILE A 358 -22.79 1.20 7.02
C ILE A 358 -23.90 0.95 6.01
N ASP A 359 -24.41 2.00 5.34
CA ASP A 359 -25.43 1.87 4.30
C ASP A 359 -24.96 0.97 3.14
N GLY A 360 -23.71 1.15 2.69
CA GLY A 360 -23.10 0.32 1.66
C GLY A 360 -22.91 -1.14 2.09
N LEU A 361 -22.51 -1.41 3.33
CA LEU A 361 -22.39 -2.78 3.86
C LEU A 361 -23.74 -3.48 3.93
N VAL A 362 -24.81 -2.76 4.26
CA VAL A 362 -26.16 -3.30 4.28
C VAL A 362 -26.69 -3.52 2.87
N SER A 363 -26.54 -2.54 1.97
CA SER A 363 -27.03 -2.64 0.58
C SER A 363 -26.38 -3.78 -0.20
N THR A 364 -25.13 -4.11 0.11
CA THR A 364 -24.40 -5.23 -0.52
C THR A 364 -24.57 -6.57 0.22
N GLY A 365 -25.36 -6.60 1.28
CA GLY A 365 -25.64 -7.82 2.06
C GLY A 365 -24.47 -8.31 2.88
N LEU A 366 -23.40 -7.52 3.09
CA LEU A 366 -22.29 -7.86 4.00
C LEU A 366 -22.68 -7.65 5.46
N MET A 367 -23.66 -6.79 5.70
CA MET A 367 -24.39 -6.66 6.95
C MET A 367 -25.89 -6.81 6.69
N LEU A 368 -26.61 -7.35 7.64
CA LEU A 368 -28.08 -7.37 7.63
C LEU A 368 -28.59 -6.01 8.15
N GLU A 369 -29.84 -5.65 7.80
CA GLU A 369 -30.45 -4.44 8.35
C GLU A 369 -30.50 -4.47 9.89
N ASP A 370 -30.82 -5.63 10.47
CA ASP A 370 -30.85 -5.83 11.92
C ASP A 370 -29.48 -5.71 12.59
N ASP A 371 -28.37 -5.83 11.83
CA ASP A 371 -27.02 -5.67 12.36
C ASP A 371 -26.72 -4.22 12.75
N ARG A 372 -27.47 -3.24 12.26
CA ARG A 372 -27.32 -1.84 12.68
C ARG A 372 -27.50 -1.68 14.21
N GLU A 373 -28.41 -2.46 14.81
CA GLU A 373 -28.64 -2.46 16.25
C GLU A 373 -27.61 -3.30 17.01
N ARG A 374 -26.78 -4.10 16.29
CA ARG A 374 -25.75 -4.98 16.84
C ARG A 374 -24.34 -4.46 16.59
N ILE A 375 -24.20 -3.23 16.10
CA ILE A 375 -22.88 -2.62 15.94
C ILE A 375 -22.26 -2.41 17.32
N ALA A 376 -21.22 -3.17 17.62
CA ALA A 376 -20.48 -3.11 18.87
C ALA A 376 -19.49 -1.94 18.87
N THR A 377 -18.89 -1.64 17.71
CA THR A 377 -17.94 -0.55 17.57
C THR A 377 -17.93 0.05 16.17
N ARG A 378 -17.57 1.34 16.09
CA ARG A 378 -17.29 2.10 14.87
C ARG A 378 -15.93 2.74 15.03
N TRP A 379 -14.97 2.28 14.26
CA TRP A 379 -13.63 2.84 14.26
C TRP A 379 -13.34 3.57 12.95
N ARG A 380 -12.53 4.61 13.00
CA ARG A 380 -12.09 5.36 11.82
C ARG A 380 -10.65 5.82 11.95
N CYS A 381 -9.89 5.62 10.87
CA CYS A 381 -8.59 6.24 10.65
C CYS A 381 -8.56 6.85 9.24
N SER A 382 -8.04 8.05 9.10
CA SER A 382 -8.08 8.78 7.82
C SER A 382 -6.71 9.34 7.48
N PRO A 383 -5.74 8.51 7.05
CA PRO A 383 -4.44 9.00 6.62
C PRO A 383 -4.58 9.85 5.34
N ASP A 384 -4.05 11.08 5.39
CA ASP A 384 -4.04 12.00 4.25
C ASP A 384 -3.27 11.45 3.04
N MET A 385 -2.34 10.55 3.29
CA MET A 385 -1.45 9.95 2.29
C MET A 385 -1.44 8.43 2.46
N SER A 386 -2.17 7.73 1.59
CA SER A 386 -2.25 6.26 1.57
C SER A 386 -1.54 5.66 0.37
N TYR A 387 -1.67 6.29 -0.79
CA TYR A 387 -1.08 5.84 -2.05
C TYR A 387 -0.30 6.95 -2.75
N PRO A 388 1.01 6.77 -3.01
CA PRO A 388 1.75 7.61 -3.95
C PRO A 388 1.25 7.26 -5.36
N VAL A 389 0.52 8.17 -6.00
CA VAL A 389 -0.08 7.89 -7.31
C VAL A 389 1.01 7.83 -8.39
N PRO A 390 1.08 6.75 -9.18
CA PRO A 390 2.06 6.60 -10.25
C PRO A 390 1.60 7.39 -11.50
N THR A 391 1.67 8.72 -11.45
CA THR A 391 1.32 9.59 -12.57
C THR A 391 2.29 9.47 -13.75
N VAL A 392 1.87 9.88 -14.94
CA VAL A 392 2.71 9.84 -16.16
C VAL A 392 4.02 10.61 -15.98
N GLY A 393 4.01 11.74 -15.24
CA GLY A 393 5.22 12.56 -15.00
C GLY A 393 6.05 12.17 -13.77
N ARG A 394 5.63 11.15 -13.00
CA ARG A 394 6.29 10.75 -11.74
C ARG A 394 7.78 10.45 -11.90
N ASP A 395 8.13 9.63 -12.88
CA ASP A 395 9.52 9.16 -13.04
C ASP A 395 10.47 10.31 -13.42
N GLU A 396 10.00 11.28 -14.21
CA GLU A 396 10.76 12.51 -14.53
C GLU A 396 10.99 13.36 -13.27
N ALA A 397 9.95 13.53 -12.46
CA ALA A 397 10.06 14.26 -11.20
C ALA A 397 11.05 13.58 -10.24
N LEU A 398 10.98 12.27 -10.08
CA LEU A 398 11.91 11.50 -9.26
C LEU A 398 13.35 11.56 -9.80
N GLY A 399 13.53 11.53 -11.12
CA GLY A 399 14.83 11.71 -11.78
C GLY A 399 15.46 13.09 -11.54
N THR A 400 14.66 14.10 -11.19
CA THR A 400 15.15 15.42 -10.78
C THR A 400 15.44 15.52 -9.29
N VAL A 401 14.55 15.00 -8.45
CA VAL A 401 14.57 15.17 -6.98
C VAL A 401 15.61 14.27 -6.33
N GLN A 402 15.58 12.96 -6.64
CA GLN A 402 16.42 11.96 -5.97
C GLN A 402 17.93 12.18 -6.17
N PRO A 403 18.44 12.49 -7.39
CA PRO A 403 19.85 12.80 -7.58
C PRO A 403 20.30 14.05 -6.81
N TRP A 404 19.46 15.10 -6.74
CA TRP A 404 19.79 16.28 -5.97
C TRP A 404 19.91 15.97 -4.48
N LEU A 405 18.97 15.25 -3.87
CA LEU A 405 19.05 14.81 -2.47
C LEU A 405 20.35 14.05 -2.19
N ARG A 406 20.76 13.15 -3.09
CA ARG A 406 22.01 12.41 -2.95
C ARG A 406 23.26 13.31 -2.94
N THR A 407 23.25 14.43 -3.65
CA THR A 407 24.35 15.42 -3.57
C THR A 407 24.42 16.11 -2.22
N GLN A 408 23.36 16.04 -1.43
CA GLN A 408 23.27 16.60 -0.08
C GLN A 408 23.48 15.54 1.03
N ASP A 409 23.92 14.32 0.67
CA ASP A 409 24.00 13.16 1.57
C ASP A 409 22.66 12.83 2.24
N ILE A 410 21.56 13.01 1.51
CA ILE A 410 20.19 12.70 1.90
C ILE A 410 19.65 11.59 1.01
N TRP A 411 19.12 10.53 1.57
CA TRP A 411 18.42 9.45 0.89
C TRP A 411 16.95 9.46 1.29
N SER A 412 16.06 9.36 0.30
CA SER A 412 14.63 9.23 0.53
C SER A 412 14.15 7.86 0.10
N ARG A 413 13.67 7.04 1.04
CA ARG A 413 13.29 5.63 0.84
C ARG A 413 11.94 5.34 1.49
N GLY A 414 11.39 4.16 1.20
CA GLY A 414 10.08 3.72 1.67
C GLY A 414 8.95 4.18 0.76
N ARG A 415 7.72 3.80 1.10
CA ARG A 415 6.52 3.97 0.28
C ARG A 415 6.35 5.40 -0.29
N PHE A 416 6.43 6.40 0.55
CA PHE A 416 6.30 7.80 0.16
C PHE A 416 7.64 8.54 0.01
N GLY A 417 8.72 8.02 0.57
CA GLY A 417 10.04 8.58 0.36
C GLY A 417 10.58 8.25 -1.03
N ALA A 418 10.43 7.02 -1.48
CA ALA A 418 10.75 6.61 -2.84
C ALA A 418 9.70 7.07 -3.87
N TRP A 419 8.45 7.30 -3.45
CA TRP A 419 7.28 7.59 -4.29
C TRP A 419 7.01 6.51 -5.36
N LEU A 420 7.38 5.26 -5.06
CA LEU A 420 7.24 4.10 -5.93
C LEU A 420 6.29 3.08 -5.30
N TYR A 421 5.04 3.07 -5.76
CA TYR A 421 4.02 2.14 -5.28
C TYR A 421 4.43 0.67 -5.49
N GLU A 422 5.07 0.38 -6.61
CA GLU A 422 5.53 -0.94 -7.02
C GLU A 422 6.53 -1.60 -6.05
N ILE A 423 7.20 -0.81 -5.22
CA ILE A 423 8.09 -1.28 -4.15
C ILE A 423 7.66 -0.75 -2.78
N GLY A 424 6.38 -0.45 -2.62
CA GLY A 424 5.80 0.13 -1.40
C GLY A 424 5.13 -0.87 -0.46
N ASN A 425 5.19 -2.19 -0.72
CA ASN A 425 4.71 -3.21 0.21
C ASN A 425 5.58 -3.26 1.48
N MET A 426 5.12 -3.92 2.52
CA MET A 426 5.80 -3.98 3.81
C MET A 426 7.21 -4.58 3.72
N ASP A 427 7.35 -5.70 3.02
CA ASP A 427 8.62 -6.38 2.77
C ASP A 427 9.60 -5.51 1.96
N HIS A 428 9.15 -4.95 0.83
CA HIS A 428 9.95 -4.03 0.02
C HIS A 428 10.39 -2.80 0.82
N SER A 429 9.46 -2.21 1.60
CA SER A 429 9.76 -1.04 2.41
C SER A 429 10.79 -1.34 3.50
N CYS A 430 10.68 -2.49 4.18
CA CYS A 430 11.67 -2.93 5.16
C CYS A 430 13.03 -3.14 4.49
N MET A 431 13.07 -3.85 3.36
CA MET A 431 14.30 -4.14 2.64
C MET A 431 14.98 -2.91 2.05
N GLN A 432 14.24 -1.88 1.64
CA GLN A 432 14.86 -0.60 1.27
C GLN A 432 15.69 -0.02 2.41
N GLY A 433 15.23 -0.13 3.66
CA GLY A 433 15.99 0.31 4.83
C GLY A 433 17.23 -0.53 5.08
N VAL A 434 17.09 -1.86 5.01
CA VAL A 434 18.18 -2.83 5.20
C VAL A 434 19.28 -2.66 4.14
N GLU A 435 18.89 -2.61 2.86
CA GLU A 435 19.84 -2.46 1.76
C GLU A 435 20.51 -1.09 1.76
N TRP A 436 19.79 -0.02 2.13
CA TRP A 436 20.36 1.29 2.28
C TRP A 436 21.51 1.31 3.33
N VAL A 437 21.33 0.65 4.47
CA VAL A 437 22.39 0.51 5.48
C VAL A 437 23.59 -0.23 4.92
N ASN A 438 23.38 -1.36 4.26
CA ASN A 438 24.43 -2.13 3.61
C ASN A 438 25.18 -1.27 2.55
N HIS A 439 24.43 -0.46 1.79
CA HIS A 439 25.01 0.46 0.81
C HIS A 439 25.92 1.51 1.47
N VAL A 440 25.41 2.18 2.50
CA VAL A 440 26.14 3.29 3.15
C VAL A 440 27.38 2.81 3.89
N LEU A 441 27.30 1.67 4.59
CA LEU A 441 28.39 1.17 5.42
C LEU A 441 29.36 0.27 4.66
N ASN A 442 28.89 -0.54 3.72
CA ASN A 442 29.69 -1.57 3.05
C ASN A 442 29.88 -1.33 1.55
N GLY A 443 29.17 -0.36 0.95
CA GLY A 443 29.21 -0.10 -0.49
C GLY A 443 28.45 -1.16 -1.32
N GLU A 444 27.57 -1.95 -0.70
CA GLU A 444 26.73 -2.92 -1.39
C GLU A 444 25.68 -2.22 -2.28
N PRO A 445 25.29 -2.79 -3.43
CA PRO A 445 24.25 -2.19 -4.26
C PRO A 445 22.88 -2.33 -3.60
N GLU A 446 22.02 -1.31 -3.73
CA GLU A 446 20.59 -1.43 -3.47
C GLU A 446 19.94 -2.17 -4.65
N THR A 447 19.12 -3.18 -4.38
CA THR A 447 18.45 -3.99 -5.41
C THR A 447 16.93 -3.77 -5.44
N VAL A 448 16.34 -3.39 -4.32
CA VAL A 448 14.92 -3.06 -4.22
C VAL A 448 14.62 -1.68 -4.78
N TRP A 449 15.45 -0.71 -4.41
CA TRP A 449 15.33 0.66 -4.93
C TRP A 449 16.22 0.84 -6.16
N ILE A 450 15.60 1.06 -7.34
CA ILE A 450 16.30 1.32 -8.60
C ILE A 450 16.06 2.78 -9.00
N PRO A 451 17.13 3.57 -9.27
CA PRO A 451 16.97 4.95 -9.73
C PRO A 451 16.11 5.03 -11.00
N ARG A 452 15.16 5.96 -11.03
CA ARG A 452 14.37 6.29 -12.23
C ARG A 452 15.04 7.48 -12.93
N GLY A 453 15.11 7.48 -14.26
CA GLY A 453 15.60 8.61 -15.05
C GLY A 453 16.89 8.40 -15.83
N GLU A 454 17.59 7.29 -15.71
CA GLU A 454 18.74 6.94 -16.56
C GLU A 454 18.35 5.81 -17.55
N GLY A 455 17.61 6.15 -18.61
CA GLY A 455 17.66 5.43 -19.88
C GLY A 455 17.04 4.05 -20.02
N GLU A 456 16.33 3.49 -19.03
CA GLU A 456 15.64 2.20 -19.18
C GLU A 456 14.12 2.34 -18.94
N ALA A 457 13.40 2.59 -20.00
CA ALA A 457 11.98 2.28 -20.07
C ALA A 457 11.82 0.76 -20.01
N GLY A 458 11.33 0.22 -18.88
CA GLY A 458 10.74 -1.12 -18.85
C GLY A 458 11.64 -2.30 -18.54
N ALA A 459 12.62 -2.19 -17.65
CA ALA A 459 13.11 -3.39 -16.96
C ALA A 459 12.05 -3.82 -15.94
N GLY A 460 11.23 -4.80 -16.31
CA GLY A 460 10.26 -5.39 -15.41
C GLY A 460 10.95 -5.90 -14.16
N ILE A 461 10.32 -5.63 -13.02
CA ILE A 461 10.64 -6.27 -11.75
C ILE A 461 10.59 -7.78 -12.00
N ARG A 462 11.71 -8.48 -11.78
CA ARG A 462 11.80 -9.93 -11.85
C ARG A 462 11.21 -10.54 -10.61
#